data_c9813fafe1ab983989e422c86abdf879
#
_entry.id   c9813fafe1ab983989e422c86abdf879
#
_cell.length_a   1.000
_cell.length_b   1.000
_cell.length_c   1.000
_cell.angle_alpha   90.00
_cell.angle_beta   90.00
_cell.angle_gamma   90.00
#
_symmetry.space_group_name_H-M   'P 1'
#
loop_
_entity.id
_entity.type
_entity.pdbx_description
1 polymer ?
#
loop_
_entity_poly.entity_id
_entity_poly.type
_entity_poly.pdbx_seq_one_letter_code
_entity_poly.pdbx_strand_id
1 'polypeptide(L)'
;MKKFFLSCVALLSIVLFSACESKDGVSGKAEGTYMTHRTTNMVGLPPQIPFSPIEDSVSVNIKAATDTHVNITIPSMSYEFNGQNMTINDFTISNIPVLDAGDEGVVIVNHEFKENVGGKEAKGTLKAEIEPDGDLDMEVTFKYGTMPFGLKQEYESLRD
;
A
#
# COMPACT_ATOMS: atom_id res chain seq x y z
N MET A 1 -8.62 75.99 -3.78
CA MET A 1 -8.15 75.00 -2.80
C MET A 1 -8.85 73.71 -3.09
N LYS A 2 -8.17 72.79 -3.77
CA LYS A 2 -8.73 71.51 -4.15
C LYS A 2 -8.23 70.45 -3.18
N LYS A 3 -9.16 69.85 -2.41
CA LYS A 3 -8.86 68.76 -1.48
C LYS A 3 -8.90 67.46 -2.29
N PHE A 4 -7.75 66.82 -2.45
CA PHE A 4 -7.62 65.46 -2.98
C PHE A 4 -7.97 64.48 -1.89
N PHE A 5 -9.08 63.75 -2.07
CA PHE A 5 -9.38 62.57 -1.28
C PHE A 5 -8.63 61.38 -1.92
N LEU A 6 -7.59 60.93 -1.23
CA LEU A 6 -6.88 59.71 -1.60
C LEU A 6 -7.64 58.54 -1.01
N SER A 7 -8.43 57.88 -1.84
CA SER A 7 -9.11 56.64 -1.46
C SER A 7 -8.09 55.49 -1.51
N CYS A 8 -7.60 55.06 -0.34
CA CYS A 8 -6.86 53.81 -0.21
C CYS A 8 -7.83 52.65 -0.35
N VAL A 9 -7.92 52.11 -1.53
CA VAL A 9 -8.51 50.78 -1.74
C VAL A 9 -7.47 49.78 -1.25
N ALA A 10 -7.64 49.26 -0.05
CA ALA A 10 -6.90 48.14 0.45
C ALA A 10 -7.41 46.89 -0.31
N LEU A 11 -6.68 46.50 -1.33
CA LEU A 11 -6.83 45.19 -1.93
C LEU A 11 -6.39 44.13 -0.91
N LEU A 12 -7.37 43.55 -0.22
CA LEU A 12 -7.17 42.39 0.62
C LEU A 12 -6.91 41.22 -0.31
N SER A 13 -5.64 41.02 -0.66
CA SER A 13 -5.19 39.79 -1.34
C SER A 13 -5.37 38.66 -0.35
N ILE A 14 -6.49 37.92 -0.46
CA ILE A 14 -6.66 36.63 0.17
C ILE A 14 -5.68 35.72 -0.54
N VAL A 15 -4.48 35.62 0.00
CA VAL A 15 -3.57 34.52 -0.34
C VAL A 15 -4.23 33.29 0.25
N LEU A 16 -4.93 32.57 -0.60
CA LEU A 16 -5.27 31.17 -0.33
C LEU A 16 -3.93 30.44 -0.25
N PHE A 17 -3.38 30.40 0.95
CA PHE A 17 -2.43 29.34 1.28
C PHE A 17 -3.22 28.05 1.09
N SER A 18 -3.13 27.46 -0.10
CA SER A 18 -3.21 26.03 -0.18
C SER A 18 -2.16 25.55 0.79
N ALA A 19 -2.61 25.15 1.98
CA ALA A 19 -1.79 24.35 2.86
C ALA A 19 -1.47 23.10 2.04
N CYS A 20 -0.34 23.14 1.36
CA CYS A 20 0.42 21.95 1.03
C CYS A 20 0.71 21.39 2.41
N GLU A 21 -0.11 20.45 2.89
CA GLU A 21 0.29 19.62 4.03
C GLU A 21 1.64 19.06 3.62
N SER A 22 2.68 19.63 4.21
CA SER A 22 3.99 19.05 4.10
C SER A 22 3.85 17.68 4.74
N LYS A 23 4.01 16.64 3.93
CA LYS A 23 4.02 15.25 4.38
C LYS A 23 5.34 15.02 5.10
N ASP A 24 5.50 15.69 6.25
CA ASP A 24 6.76 15.70 7.02
C ASP A 24 6.91 14.43 7.87
N GLY A 25 5.88 13.58 7.91
CA GLY A 25 5.90 12.32 8.63
C GLY A 25 6.59 11.17 7.87
N VAL A 26 7.00 10.15 8.60
CA VAL A 26 7.59 8.92 8.03
C VAL A 26 6.67 8.28 6.99
N SER A 27 5.37 8.31 7.23
CA SER A 27 4.35 7.79 6.30
C SER A 27 4.34 8.53 4.96
N GLY A 28 4.69 9.82 4.94
CA GLY A 28 4.81 10.61 3.72
C GLY A 28 5.95 10.13 2.82
N LYS A 29 7.03 9.59 3.39
CA LYS A 29 8.12 8.97 2.64
C LYS A 29 7.70 7.67 1.96
N ALA A 30 6.74 6.95 2.54
CA ALA A 30 6.21 5.70 2.02
C ALA A 30 5.05 5.88 1.04
N GLU A 31 4.44 7.06 1.00
CA GLU A 31 3.25 7.30 0.17
C GLU A 31 3.60 7.30 -1.31
N GLY A 32 2.91 6.45 -2.09
CA GLY A 32 3.13 6.35 -3.52
C GLY A 32 2.29 5.28 -4.19
N THR A 33 2.48 5.19 -5.50
CA THR A 33 1.99 4.08 -6.32
C THR A 33 3.21 3.38 -6.92
N TYR A 34 3.37 2.12 -6.57
CA TYR A 34 4.53 1.32 -6.93
C TYR A 34 4.14 0.31 -7.99
N MET A 35 4.80 0.36 -9.14
CA MET A 35 4.67 -0.68 -10.17
C MET A 35 5.56 -1.85 -9.78
N THR A 36 4.94 -3.02 -9.57
CA THR A 36 5.65 -4.19 -9.03
C THR A 36 5.43 -5.42 -9.88
N HIS A 37 6.43 -6.29 -9.90
CA HIS A 37 6.27 -7.69 -10.23
C HIS A 37 5.78 -8.43 -9.00
N ARG A 38 4.64 -9.16 -9.13
CA ARG A 38 4.08 -9.94 -8.05
C ARG A 38 4.27 -11.43 -8.34
N THR A 39 4.85 -12.15 -7.38
CA THR A 39 4.89 -13.61 -7.37
C THR A 39 3.97 -14.14 -6.29
N THR A 40 2.99 -14.97 -6.65
CA THR A 40 2.05 -15.57 -5.69
C THR A 40 2.31 -17.08 -5.57
N ASN A 41 2.53 -17.53 -4.35
CA ASN A 41 2.68 -18.92 -3.96
C ASN A 41 1.56 -19.35 -3.00
N MET A 42 1.24 -20.65 -3.00
CA MET A 42 0.41 -21.26 -1.98
C MET A 42 1.28 -21.88 -0.89
N VAL A 43 0.98 -21.56 0.38
CA VAL A 43 1.68 -22.09 1.55
C VAL A 43 0.81 -23.05 2.33
N GLY A 44 1.39 -24.14 2.82
CA GLY A 44 0.66 -25.18 3.55
C GLY A 44 -0.10 -26.17 2.67
N LEU A 45 0.18 -26.19 1.36
CA LEU A 45 -0.32 -27.26 0.49
C LEU A 45 0.39 -28.58 0.81
N PRO A 46 -0.36 -29.72 0.79
CA PRO A 46 0.25 -31.04 0.79
C PRO A 46 1.18 -31.20 -0.42
N PRO A 47 2.33 -31.88 -0.28
CA PRO A 47 3.30 -32.05 -1.36
C PRO A 47 2.74 -32.74 -2.62
N GLN A 48 1.63 -33.45 -2.50
CA GLN A 48 0.98 -34.16 -3.59
C GLN A 48 0.12 -33.24 -4.49
N ILE A 49 -0.15 -32.02 -4.06
CA ILE A 49 -0.92 -31.04 -4.82
C ILE A 49 0.05 -30.10 -5.53
N PRO A 50 0.22 -30.26 -6.86
CA PRO A 50 1.11 -29.39 -7.60
C PRO A 50 0.53 -27.98 -7.66
N PHE A 51 1.36 -26.99 -7.42
CA PHE A 51 1.05 -25.59 -7.65
C PHE A 51 2.25 -24.91 -8.28
N SER A 52 2.02 -24.21 -9.37
CA SER A 52 3.03 -23.36 -9.99
C SER A 52 2.84 -21.92 -9.52
N PRO A 53 3.89 -21.20 -9.15
CA PRO A 53 3.80 -19.79 -8.83
C PRO A 53 3.08 -19.01 -9.93
N ILE A 54 2.26 -18.04 -9.52
CA ILE A 54 1.58 -17.12 -10.43
C ILE A 54 2.35 -15.81 -10.41
N GLU A 55 2.72 -15.35 -11.59
CA GLU A 55 3.48 -14.12 -11.77
C GLU A 55 2.67 -13.13 -12.59
N ASP A 56 2.58 -11.89 -12.13
CA ASP A 56 1.95 -10.78 -12.85
C ASP A 56 2.59 -9.43 -12.45
N SER A 57 2.25 -8.39 -13.22
CA SER A 57 2.65 -7.02 -12.91
C SER A 57 1.45 -6.24 -12.40
N VAL A 58 1.58 -5.62 -11.24
CA VAL A 58 0.49 -4.92 -10.56
C VAL A 58 0.96 -3.60 -9.95
N SER A 59 0.00 -2.71 -9.68
CA SER A 59 0.25 -1.49 -8.93
C SER A 59 -0.14 -1.67 -7.48
N VAL A 60 0.79 -1.43 -6.56
CA VAL A 60 0.55 -1.32 -5.12
C VAL A 60 0.37 0.15 -4.79
N ASN A 61 -0.70 0.50 -4.08
CA ASN A 61 -0.95 1.86 -3.65
C ASN A 61 -0.77 1.98 -2.14
N ILE A 62 0.09 2.89 -1.72
CA ILE A 62 0.36 3.22 -0.32
C ILE A 62 -0.08 4.65 -0.06
N LYS A 63 -0.92 4.87 0.94
CA LYS A 63 -1.40 6.19 1.35
C LYS A 63 -1.10 6.46 2.81
N ALA A 64 -0.60 7.64 3.12
CA ALA A 64 -0.46 8.09 4.49
C ALA A 64 -1.85 8.14 5.17
N ALA A 65 -1.96 7.54 6.35
CA ALA A 65 -3.14 7.61 7.22
C ALA A 65 -2.92 8.62 8.35
N THR A 66 -1.71 8.62 8.91
CA THR A 66 -1.21 9.60 9.90
C THR A 66 0.28 9.79 9.63
N ASP A 67 0.97 10.62 10.40
CA ASP A 67 2.42 10.87 10.26
C ASP A 67 3.28 9.60 10.39
N THR A 68 2.75 8.57 11.03
CA THR A 68 3.47 7.31 11.35
C THR A 68 2.76 6.04 10.89
N HIS A 69 1.62 6.17 10.21
CA HIS A 69 0.85 5.01 9.73
C HIS A 69 0.43 5.19 8.29
N VAL A 70 0.35 4.08 7.57
CA VAL A 70 -0.10 4.02 6.17
C VAL A 70 -1.25 3.03 6.02
N ASN A 71 -1.97 3.18 4.91
CA ASN A 71 -2.91 2.20 4.38
C ASN A 71 -2.32 1.64 3.08
N ILE A 72 -2.30 0.32 2.92
CA ILE A 72 -1.78 -0.35 1.72
C ILE A 72 -2.90 -1.10 1.04
N THR A 73 -3.13 -0.80 -0.24
CA THR A 73 -4.09 -1.52 -1.06
C THR A 73 -3.40 -2.68 -1.77
N ILE A 74 -3.82 -3.89 -1.41
CA ILE A 74 -3.39 -5.14 -2.03
C ILE A 74 -4.21 -5.34 -3.30
N PRO A 75 -3.59 -5.45 -4.48
CA PRO A 75 -4.29 -5.61 -5.74
C PRO A 75 -5.05 -6.93 -5.82
N SER A 76 -6.19 -6.91 -6.53
CA SER A 76 -6.96 -8.12 -6.81
C SER A 76 -6.13 -9.19 -7.51
N MET A 77 -6.53 -10.45 -7.34
CA MET A 77 -5.93 -11.58 -8.04
C MET A 77 -6.98 -12.60 -8.46
N SER A 78 -6.70 -13.30 -9.56
CA SER A 78 -7.46 -14.45 -9.98
C SER A 78 -6.50 -15.61 -10.26
N TYR A 79 -6.87 -16.81 -9.83
CA TYR A 79 -6.10 -18.02 -10.03
C TYR A 79 -6.99 -19.23 -10.18
N GLU A 80 -6.47 -20.26 -10.82
CA GLU A 80 -7.15 -21.54 -10.93
C GLU A 80 -6.61 -22.50 -9.86
N PHE A 81 -7.52 -23.16 -9.15
CA PHE A 81 -7.17 -24.19 -8.21
C PHE A 81 -8.16 -25.35 -8.31
N ASN A 82 -7.65 -26.55 -8.56
CA ASN A 82 -8.47 -27.76 -8.78
C ASN A 82 -9.57 -27.58 -9.85
N GLY A 83 -9.29 -26.90 -10.94
CA GLY A 83 -10.22 -26.64 -12.03
C GLY A 83 -11.29 -25.58 -11.71
N GLN A 84 -11.15 -24.85 -10.62
CA GLN A 84 -12.04 -23.75 -10.23
C GLN A 84 -11.30 -22.42 -10.27
N ASN A 85 -11.91 -21.45 -10.93
CA ASN A 85 -11.41 -20.08 -10.91
C ASN A 85 -11.78 -19.41 -9.57
N MET A 86 -10.75 -18.96 -8.88
CA MET A 86 -10.87 -18.22 -7.62
C MET A 86 -10.48 -16.77 -7.86
N THR A 87 -11.28 -15.84 -7.34
CA THR A 87 -10.96 -14.41 -7.39
C THR A 87 -10.97 -13.84 -5.97
N ILE A 88 -9.94 -13.10 -5.65
CA ILE A 88 -9.83 -12.28 -4.46
C ILE A 88 -9.82 -10.83 -4.93
N ASN A 89 -10.80 -10.05 -4.52
CA ASN A 89 -10.86 -8.63 -4.86
C ASN A 89 -9.73 -7.88 -4.18
N ASP A 90 -9.41 -6.70 -4.68
CA ASP A 90 -8.53 -5.77 -4.00
C ASP A 90 -9.06 -5.45 -2.60
N PHE A 91 -8.16 -5.23 -1.67
CA PHE A 91 -8.49 -4.85 -0.31
C PHE A 91 -7.40 -3.98 0.30
N THR A 92 -7.78 -3.18 1.28
CA THR A 92 -6.86 -2.27 1.95
C THR A 92 -6.57 -2.77 3.36
N ILE A 93 -5.29 -2.96 3.66
CA ILE A 93 -4.79 -3.16 5.03
C ILE A 93 -4.59 -1.77 5.61
N SER A 94 -5.30 -1.49 6.71
CA SER A 94 -5.39 -0.14 7.25
C SER A 94 -4.52 0.03 8.49
N ASN A 95 -4.08 1.27 8.70
CA ASN A 95 -3.41 1.71 9.93
C ASN A 95 -2.13 0.92 10.26
N ILE A 96 -1.29 0.69 9.26
CA ILE A 96 -0.03 -0.03 9.37
C ILE A 96 1.04 0.92 9.88
N PRO A 97 1.72 0.63 11.01
CA PRO A 97 2.80 1.47 11.50
C PRO A 97 4.02 1.37 10.57
N VAL A 98 4.65 2.51 10.32
CA VAL A 98 5.89 2.62 9.53
C VAL A 98 7.01 3.15 10.41
N LEU A 99 8.22 2.64 10.18
CA LEU A 99 9.43 3.03 10.87
C LEU A 99 10.38 3.72 9.90
N ASP A 100 10.98 4.82 10.35
CA ASP A 100 12.06 5.49 9.61
C ASP A 100 13.37 4.72 9.83
N ALA A 101 13.90 4.17 8.77
CA ALA A 101 15.20 3.47 8.76
C ALA A 101 16.35 4.41 8.34
N GLY A 102 16.12 5.72 8.32
CA GLY A 102 17.11 6.73 7.95
C GLY A 102 17.52 6.62 6.49
N ASP A 103 18.81 6.39 6.25
CA ASP A 103 19.37 6.27 4.89
C ASP A 103 18.92 4.98 4.17
N GLU A 104 18.32 4.03 4.90
CA GLU A 104 17.78 2.77 4.34
C GLU A 104 16.29 2.91 3.93
N GLY A 105 15.67 4.07 4.17
CA GLY A 105 14.30 4.34 3.74
C GLY A 105 13.25 4.11 4.83
N VAL A 106 12.17 3.40 4.49
CA VAL A 106 11.02 3.15 5.38
C VAL A 106 10.76 1.66 5.48
N VAL A 107 10.54 1.17 6.71
CA VAL A 107 10.32 -0.25 6.98
C VAL A 107 8.97 -0.48 7.66
N ILE A 108 8.26 -1.52 7.23
CA ILE A 108 7.11 -2.11 7.90
C ILE A 108 7.50 -3.47 8.44
N VAL A 109 7.58 -3.58 9.77
CA VAL A 109 7.96 -4.82 10.45
C VAL A 109 6.71 -5.65 10.70
N ASN A 110 6.65 -6.83 10.10
CA ASN A 110 5.70 -7.93 10.35
C ASN A 110 4.36 -7.52 11.01
N HIS A 111 3.56 -6.75 10.28
CA HIS A 111 2.26 -6.26 10.74
C HIS A 111 1.19 -7.34 10.56
N GLU A 112 0.53 -7.74 11.64
CA GLU A 112 -0.63 -8.64 11.57
C GLU A 112 -1.88 -7.87 11.16
N PHE A 113 -2.68 -8.43 10.25
CA PHE A 113 -3.92 -7.82 9.80
C PHE A 113 -5.08 -8.81 9.73
N LYS A 114 -6.28 -8.22 9.72
CA LYS A 114 -7.54 -8.93 9.58
C LYS A 114 -8.56 -8.00 8.90
N GLU A 115 -8.86 -8.30 7.63
CA GLU A 115 -9.73 -7.47 6.80
C GLU A 115 -10.92 -8.27 6.28
N ASN A 116 -12.03 -7.60 5.98
CA ASN A 116 -13.18 -8.21 5.32
C ASN A 116 -13.13 -7.90 3.83
N VAL A 117 -13.05 -8.93 3.00
CA VAL A 117 -12.90 -8.82 1.55
C VAL A 117 -14.03 -9.57 0.88
N GLY A 118 -15.01 -8.85 0.34
CA GLY A 118 -16.17 -9.47 -0.33
C GLY A 118 -16.97 -10.41 0.58
N GLY A 119 -17.09 -10.08 1.87
CA GLY A 119 -17.82 -10.90 2.86
C GLY A 119 -17.03 -12.08 3.42
N LYS A 120 -15.75 -12.22 3.07
CA LYS A 120 -14.83 -13.23 3.60
C LYS A 120 -13.70 -12.56 4.37
N GLU A 121 -13.18 -13.25 5.37
CA GLU A 121 -12.04 -12.76 6.15
C GLU A 121 -10.72 -13.01 5.40
N ALA A 122 -9.90 -11.97 5.25
CA ALA A 122 -8.50 -12.07 4.90
C ALA A 122 -7.67 -11.79 6.16
N LYS A 123 -6.90 -12.77 6.62
CA LYS A 123 -6.10 -12.65 7.84
C LYS A 123 -4.67 -13.12 7.58
N GLY A 124 -3.71 -12.31 8.00
CA GLY A 124 -2.31 -12.63 7.74
C GLY A 124 -1.33 -11.64 8.30
N THR A 125 -0.17 -11.58 7.66
CA THR A 125 0.94 -10.70 8.01
C THR A 125 1.46 -9.99 6.77
N LEU A 126 1.95 -8.76 6.97
CA LEU A 126 2.58 -7.94 5.96
C LEU A 126 3.92 -7.43 6.50
N LYS A 127 4.94 -7.47 5.68
CA LYS A 127 6.20 -6.76 5.87
C LYS A 127 6.58 -6.06 4.58
N ALA A 128 7.24 -4.91 4.68
CA ALA A 128 7.70 -4.17 3.51
C ALA A 128 8.92 -3.32 3.84
N GLU A 129 9.68 -3.03 2.80
CA GLU A 129 10.77 -2.07 2.79
C GLU A 129 10.59 -1.17 1.58
N ILE A 130 10.73 0.13 1.80
CA ILE A 130 10.67 1.13 0.74
C ILE A 130 12.00 1.85 0.77
N GLU A 131 12.82 1.60 -0.24
CA GLU A 131 14.15 2.19 -0.38
C GLU A 131 14.06 3.70 -0.67
N PRO A 132 15.12 4.47 -0.39
CA PRO A 132 15.14 5.93 -0.62
C PRO A 132 14.96 6.34 -2.08
N ASP A 133 15.31 5.47 -3.03
CA ASP A 133 15.11 5.66 -4.46
C ASP A 133 13.68 5.37 -4.94
N GLY A 134 12.84 4.87 -4.03
CA GLY A 134 11.42 4.60 -4.27
C GLY A 134 11.12 3.16 -4.68
N ASP A 135 12.07 2.24 -4.55
CA ASP A 135 11.82 0.83 -4.76
C ASP A 135 11.05 0.24 -3.57
N LEU A 136 10.07 -0.62 -3.87
CA LEU A 136 9.26 -1.34 -2.89
C LEU A 136 9.57 -2.83 -2.96
N ASP A 137 9.97 -3.39 -1.81
CA ASP A 137 9.97 -4.82 -1.54
C ASP A 137 8.89 -5.11 -0.49
N MET A 138 7.92 -5.98 -0.81
CA MET A 138 6.82 -6.28 0.11
C MET A 138 6.46 -7.76 0.06
N GLU A 139 6.20 -8.34 1.23
CA GLU A 139 5.67 -9.69 1.38
C GLU A 139 4.36 -9.65 2.16
N VAL A 140 3.33 -10.30 1.62
CA VAL A 140 2.03 -10.47 2.27
C VAL A 140 1.70 -11.96 2.31
N THR A 141 1.52 -12.50 3.51
CA THR A 141 1.08 -13.88 3.70
C THR A 141 -0.27 -13.90 4.39
N PHE A 142 -1.29 -14.52 3.79
CA PHE A 142 -2.63 -14.51 4.36
C PHE A 142 -3.45 -15.74 4.00
N LYS A 143 -4.46 -16.01 4.80
CA LYS A 143 -5.58 -16.92 4.49
C LYS A 143 -6.81 -16.13 4.12
N TYR A 144 -7.58 -16.64 3.16
CA TYR A 144 -8.80 -16.02 2.68
C TYR A 144 -10.00 -16.91 2.91
N GLY A 145 -10.94 -16.46 3.74
CA GLY A 145 -12.13 -17.22 4.10
C GLY A 145 -11.79 -18.56 4.76
N THR A 146 -12.38 -19.62 4.25
CA THR A 146 -12.23 -20.99 4.78
C THR A 146 -11.15 -21.81 4.06
N MET A 147 -10.28 -21.16 3.26
CA MET A 147 -9.21 -21.85 2.54
C MET A 147 -8.30 -22.61 3.51
N PRO A 148 -8.00 -23.91 3.25
CA PRO A 148 -7.16 -24.73 4.14
C PRO A 148 -5.67 -24.36 4.06
N PHE A 149 -5.27 -23.62 3.04
CA PHE A 149 -3.90 -23.15 2.78
C PHE A 149 -3.85 -21.63 2.80
N GLY A 150 -2.65 -21.08 2.91
CA GLY A 150 -2.39 -19.65 2.80
C GLY A 150 -1.91 -19.27 1.41
N LEU A 151 -1.94 -17.98 1.13
CA LEU A 151 -1.30 -17.35 -0.03
C LEU A 151 -0.11 -16.52 0.47
N LYS A 152 1.01 -16.65 -0.20
CA LYS A 152 2.18 -15.79 -0.02
C LYS A 152 2.38 -15.00 -1.31
N GLN A 153 2.36 -13.69 -1.19
CA GLN A 153 2.60 -12.76 -2.30
C GLN A 153 3.88 -11.98 -2.01
N GLU A 154 4.78 -11.99 -2.97
CA GLU A 154 6.02 -11.22 -2.97
C GLU A 154 5.92 -10.18 -4.07
N TYR A 155 6.23 -8.93 -3.74
CA TYR A 155 6.16 -7.78 -4.63
C TYR A 155 7.54 -7.14 -4.69
N GLU A 156 8.07 -6.99 -5.89
CA GLU A 156 9.35 -6.34 -6.16
C GLU A 156 9.12 -5.22 -7.17
N SER A 157 9.63 -4.01 -6.90
CA SER A 157 9.53 -2.90 -7.83
C SER A 157 10.11 -3.26 -9.20
N LEU A 158 9.39 -2.89 -10.25
CA LEU A 158 9.90 -3.00 -11.62
C LEU A 158 10.95 -1.90 -11.80
N ARG A 159 12.21 -2.31 -11.98
CA ARG A 159 13.30 -1.38 -12.34
C ARG A 159 13.23 -1.11 -13.84
N ASP A 160 13.21 0.18 -14.20
CA ASP A 160 13.32 0.65 -15.59
C ASP A 160 14.72 0.42 -16.19
#